data_eb7269d7a54690bdbf86d4611d94ed85
#
_entry.id   eb7269d7a54690bdbf86d4611d94ed85
#
_cell.length_a   1.000
_cell.length_b   1.000
_cell.length_c   1.000
_cell.angle_alpha   90.00
_cell.angle_beta   90.00
_cell.angle_gamma   90.00
#
_symmetry.space_group_name_H-M   'P 1'
#
loop_
_entity.id
_entity.type
_entity.pdbx_description
1 polymer ?
#
loop_
_entity_poly.entity_id
_entity_poly.type
_entity_poly.pdbx_seq_one_letter_code
_entity_poly.pdbx_strand_id
1 'polypeptide(L)' 'MNEYEPLLTPAEVAAMFKVDPKTVTRWAAAGKITSIRTPGGHRRFREAEVQALLKANSG' A
#
# COMPACT_ATOMS: atom_id res chain seq x y z
N MET A 1 8.85 -7.96 19.99
CA MET A 1 8.48 -7.64 19.61
C MET A 1 7.98 -7.68 18.61
N ASN A 2 7.35 -7.77 18.35
CA ASN A 2 6.92 -7.85 17.42
C ASN A 2 6.25 -7.00 16.93
N GLU A 3 6.34 -6.54 16.62
CA GLU A 3 5.86 -5.77 16.15
C GLU A 3 5.50 -5.96 14.93
N TYR A 4 4.53 -6.55 14.56
CA TYR A 4 4.08 -6.74 13.40
C TYR A 4 3.27 -5.63 13.06
N GLU A 5 3.43 -4.81 12.03
CA GLU A 5 2.53 -3.96 11.43
C GLU A 5 1.83 -4.69 10.40
N PRO A 6 0.52 -4.64 10.22
CA PRO A 6 -0.17 -5.28 9.13
C PRO A 6 0.31 -4.74 7.79
N LEU A 7 0.65 -5.63 6.90
CA LEU A 7 1.12 -5.25 5.57
C LEU A 7 0.11 -5.72 4.53
N LEU A 8 -0.11 -4.89 3.54
CA LEU A 8 -1.09 -5.17 2.50
C LEU A 8 -0.41 -5.42 1.17
N THR A 9 -1.01 -6.27 0.36
CA THR A 9 -0.50 -6.52 -0.98
C THR A 9 -1.00 -5.42 -1.91
N PRO A 10 -0.38 -5.24 -3.07
CA PRO A 10 -0.89 -4.25 -4.03
C PRO A 10 -2.34 -4.48 -4.40
N ALA A 11 -2.75 -5.75 -4.50
CA ALA A 11 -4.13 -6.06 -4.84
C ALA A 11 -5.09 -5.61 -3.74
N GLU A 12 -4.67 -5.79 -2.49
CA GLU A 12 -5.49 -5.37 -1.37
C GLU A 12 -5.64 -3.86 -1.33
N VAL A 13 -4.54 -3.15 -1.56
CA VAL A 13 -4.58 -1.70 -1.57
C VAL A 13 -5.46 -1.22 -2.72
N ALA A 14 -5.31 -1.84 -3.89
CA ALA A 14 -6.11 -1.47 -5.04
C ALA A 14 -7.60 -1.64 -4.77
N ALA A 15 -7.95 -2.72 -4.10
CA ALA A 15 -9.35 -2.95 -3.77
C ALA A 15 -9.88 -1.88 -2.82
N MET A 16 -9.06 -1.43 -1.90
CA MET A 16 -9.48 -0.41 -0.95
C MET A 16 -9.71 0.93 -1.64
N PHE A 17 -8.91 1.22 -2.66
CA PHE A 17 -9.05 2.49 -3.39
C PHE A 17 -9.92 2.33 -4.63
N LYS A 18 -10.35 1.10 -4.93
CA LYS A 18 -11.17 0.79 -6.10
C LYS A 18 -10.47 1.15 -7.39
N VAL A 19 -9.21 0.78 -7.48
CA VAL A 19 -8.42 1.00 -8.68
C VAL A 19 -7.73 -0.30 -9.06
N ASP A 20 -7.00 -0.27 -10.15
CA ASP A 20 -6.27 -1.43 -10.62
C ASP A 20 -4.99 -1.61 -9.81
N PRO A 21 -4.54 -2.82 -9.54
CA PRO A 21 -3.26 -3.03 -8.85
C PRO A 21 -2.09 -2.35 -9.55
N LYS A 22 -2.13 -2.25 -10.86
CA LYS A 22 -1.08 -1.56 -11.59
C LYS A 22 -0.99 -0.10 -11.19
N THR A 23 -2.12 0.51 -10.88
CA THR A 23 -2.16 1.89 -10.45
C THR A 23 -1.44 2.06 -9.13
N VAL A 24 -1.64 1.10 -8.21
CA VAL A 24 -0.97 1.15 -6.91
C VAL A 24 0.55 1.03 -7.09
N THR A 25 0.98 0.13 -7.96
CA THR A 25 2.40 -0.02 -8.24
C THR A 25 2.98 1.27 -8.80
N ARG A 26 2.23 1.94 -9.64
CA ARG A 26 2.65 3.18 -10.21
C ARG A 26 2.77 4.27 -9.15
N TRP A 27 1.83 4.30 -8.22
CA TRP A 27 1.90 5.26 -7.12
C TRP A 27 3.15 5.05 -6.29
N ALA A 28 3.50 3.79 -6.04
CA ALA A 28 4.70 3.48 -5.26
C ALA A 28 5.95 3.91 -6.01
N ALA A 29 5.98 3.69 -7.31
CA ALA A 29 7.12 4.08 -8.12
C ALA A 29 7.26 5.59 -8.17
N ALA A 30 6.15 6.30 -8.13
CA ALA A 30 6.16 7.77 -8.17
C ALA A 30 6.41 8.38 -6.79
N GLY A 31 6.52 7.57 -5.75
CA GLY A 31 6.75 8.09 -4.41
C GLY A 31 5.51 8.60 -3.71
N LYS A 32 4.34 8.30 -4.24
CA LYS A 32 3.10 8.76 -3.63
C LYS A 32 2.68 7.90 -2.47
N ILE A 33 3.18 6.70 -2.39
CA ILE A 33 2.89 5.80 -1.30
C ILE A 33 4.14 5.00 -1.03
N THR A 34 4.44 4.74 0.21
CA THR A 34 5.65 4.02 0.59
C THR A 34 5.39 2.52 0.55
N SER A 35 6.31 1.80 -0.02
CA SER A 35 6.19 0.34 -0.03
C SER A 35 7.42 -0.27 0.60
N ILE A 36 7.29 -1.50 1.07
CA ILE A 36 8.37 -2.26 1.65
C ILE A 36 8.58 -3.46 0.77
N ARG A 37 9.83 -3.77 0.44
CA ARG A 37 10.12 -4.95 -0.33
C ARG A 37 10.43 -6.07 0.60
N THR A 38 9.75 -7.20 0.42
CA THR A 38 10.05 -8.39 1.19
C THR A 38 11.26 -9.08 0.57
N PRO A 39 11.91 -9.98 1.31
CA PRO A 39 13.06 -10.69 0.76
C PRO A 39 12.76 -11.44 -0.54
N GLY A 40 11.53 -11.82 -0.76
CA GLY A 40 11.15 -12.48 -1.99
C GLY A 40 10.93 -11.55 -3.16
N GLY A 41 11.14 -10.24 -2.97
CA GLY A 41 10.99 -9.29 -4.05
C GLY A 41 9.58 -8.77 -4.24
N HIS A 42 8.68 -9.08 -3.34
CA HIS A 42 7.31 -8.61 -3.43
C HIS A 42 7.17 -7.29 -2.70
N ARG A 43 6.25 -6.45 -3.17
CA ARG A 43 5.97 -5.20 -2.51
C ARG A 43 4.86 -5.38 -1.51
N ARG A 44 5.00 -4.69 -0.40
CA ARG A 44 3.94 -4.66 0.61
C ARG A 44 3.77 -3.23 1.07
N PHE A 45 2.58 -2.91 1.53
CA PHE A 45 2.26 -1.54 1.93
C PHE A 45 1.80 -1.54 3.38
N ARG A 46 2.15 -0.52 4.13
CA ARG A 46 1.75 -0.43 5.53
C ARG A 46 0.31 -0.03 5.61
N GLU A 47 -0.47 -0.79 6.35
CA GLU A 47 -1.88 -0.51 6.47
C GLU A 47 -2.13 0.88 7.04
N ALA A 48 -1.36 1.29 8.01
CA ALA A 48 -1.56 2.60 8.62
C ALA A 48 -1.45 3.72 7.59
N GLU A 49 -0.47 3.62 6.72
CA GLU A 49 -0.29 4.64 5.69
C GLU A 49 -1.41 4.58 4.65
N VAL A 50 -1.82 3.39 4.28
CA VAL A 50 -2.89 3.23 3.31
C VAL A 50 -4.19 3.81 3.87
N GLN A 51 -4.46 3.54 5.13
CA GLN A 51 -5.65 4.07 5.77
C GLN A 51 -5.62 5.60 5.81
N ALA A 52 -4.46 6.17 6.12
CA ALA A 52 -4.33 7.61 6.17
C ALA A 52 -4.58 8.25 4.80
N LEU A 53 -4.05 7.62 3.75
CA LEU A 53 -4.25 8.12 2.41
C LEU A 53 -5.71 7.98 1.98
N LEU A 54 -6.32 6.88 2.34
CA LEU A 54 -7.70 6.64 2.00
C LEU A 54 -8.59 7.69 2.65
N LYS A 55 -8.30 8.00 3.91
CA LYS A 55 -9.04 8.99 4.62
C LYS A 55 -8.85 10.36 4.02
N ALA A 56 -7.64 10.71 3.62
CA ALA A 56 -7.36 12.00 3.04
C ALA A 56 -8.09 12.17 1.71
N ASN A 57 -8.28 11.06 0.98
CA ASN A 57 -8.92 11.14 -0.30
C ASN A 57 -10.43 10.98 -0.25
N SER A 58 -10.98 10.62 0.85
CA SER A 58 -12.40 10.38 0.89
C SER A 58 -13.15 11.64 1.24
N GLY A 59 -12.46 12.67 1.41
CA GLY A 59 -13.00 13.93 1.76
C GLY A 59 -14.17 14.47 1.24
#